data_828be3df76a5496b73fd5c894a572861
#
_entry.id   828be3df76a5496b73fd5c894a572861
#
_cell.length_a   1.000
_cell.length_b   1.000
_cell.length_c   1.000
_cell.angle_alpha   90.00
_cell.angle_beta   90.00
_cell.angle_gamma   90.00
#
_symmetry.space_group_name_H-M   'P 1'
#
loop_
_entity.id
_entity.type
_entity.pdbx_description
1 polymer ?
#
loop_
_entity_poly.entity_id
_entity_poly.type
_entity_poly.pdbx_seq_one_letter_code
_entity_poly.pdbx_strand_id
1 'polypeptide(L)'
;GASTERITHIAVDLLDAADTRAKLSELDKVTHLFYAAYQDRPTWAELVPPNLAMLINAVDAIEAASPRLAHISLMQGYKVYGGHLGPFKTPARETDAHFMPPEFMFDQQTFLEARQAGKTWTWSAIRPAVVGGFALGNPMNLAVALAMYASISKELGLPLRFPGKPGAYDHLLEMTDAGLLARATVWAATDPRCANQAFNINNGDLFRWSEMWPRIARYFDLEVAPPLPLSLDTVMADKAPLWQSMIARHGL
;
A
#
# COMPACT_ATOMS: atom_id res chain seq x y z
N GLY A 1 10.23 15.81 -15.93
CA GLY A 1 10.03 16.50 -14.68
C GLY A 1 8.72 17.26 -14.72
N ALA A 2 7.76 16.90 -13.83
CA ALA A 2 6.58 17.74 -13.62
C ALA A 2 7.05 19.06 -13.01
N SER A 3 6.54 20.17 -13.53
CA SER A 3 6.83 21.49 -12.98
C SER A 3 6.39 21.52 -11.50
N THR A 4 7.33 21.83 -10.61
CA THR A 4 7.08 21.99 -9.16
C THR A 4 6.10 23.14 -8.85
N GLU A 5 5.85 24.03 -9.79
CA GLU A 5 4.90 25.16 -9.69
C GLU A 5 3.42 24.74 -9.54
N ARG A 6 3.10 23.46 -9.77
CA ARG A 6 1.73 22.94 -9.65
C ARG A 6 1.46 22.18 -8.35
N ILE A 7 2.43 22.06 -7.47
CA ILE A 7 2.33 21.27 -6.24
C ILE A 7 2.56 22.20 -5.06
N THR A 8 1.57 22.27 -4.16
CA THR A 8 1.70 22.93 -2.88
C THR A 8 1.78 21.87 -1.78
N HIS A 9 2.80 21.95 -0.95
CA HIS A 9 2.97 21.07 0.21
C HIS A 9 2.42 21.76 1.46
N ILE A 10 1.52 21.07 2.17
CA ILE A 10 0.97 21.51 3.45
C ILE A 10 1.32 20.45 4.49
N ALA A 11 2.16 20.81 5.47
CA ALA A 11 2.48 19.92 6.58
C ALA A 11 1.31 19.95 7.59
N VAL A 12 0.64 18.80 7.77
CA VAL A 12 -0.54 18.66 8.64
C VAL A 12 -0.44 17.39 9.48
N ASP A 13 -0.81 17.48 10.75
CA ASP A 13 -1.04 16.31 11.58
C ASP A 13 -2.51 15.88 11.47
N LEU A 14 -2.77 14.83 10.70
CA LEU A 14 -4.13 14.31 10.50
C LEU A 14 -4.73 13.70 11.76
N LEU A 15 -3.95 13.40 12.80
CA LEU A 15 -4.48 12.95 14.10
C LEU A 15 -5.01 14.11 14.94
N ASP A 16 -4.51 15.32 14.72
CA ASP A 16 -5.02 16.53 15.37
C ASP A 16 -6.11 17.16 14.49
N ALA A 17 -7.36 17.02 14.94
CA ALA A 17 -8.52 17.57 14.23
C ALA A 17 -8.49 19.10 14.13
N ALA A 18 -7.91 19.79 15.12
CA ALA A 18 -7.80 21.26 15.10
C ALA A 18 -6.73 21.72 14.13
N ASP A 19 -5.55 21.07 14.11
CA ASP A 19 -4.48 21.34 13.15
C ASP A 19 -4.95 21.05 11.72
N THR A 20 -5.59 19.90 11.51
CA THR A 20 -6.14 19.51 10.20
C THR A 20 -7.13 20.55 9.69
N ARG A 21 -8.09 20.94 10.51
CA ARG A 21 -9.09 21.95 10.13
C ARG A 21 -8.45 23.30 9.83
N ALA A 22 -7.53 23.77 10.68
CA ALA A 22 -6.89 25.07 10.50
C ALA A 22 -6.08 25.14 9.21
N LYS A 23 -5.28 24.09 8.93
CA LYS A 23 -4.37 24.07 7.77
C LYS A 23 -5.07 23.79 6.43
N LEU A 24 -6.20 23.09 6.46
CA LEU A 24 -6.96 22.80 5.23
C LEU A 24 -8.12 23.76 4.98
N SER A 25 -8.39 24.72 5.89
CA SER A 25 -9.53 25.66 5.81
C SER A 25 -9.55 26.54 4.54
N GLU A 26 -8.39 26.83 3.98
CA GLU A 26 -8.27 27.67 2.78
C GLU A 26 -8.38 26.90 1.46
N LEU A 27 -8.57 25.59 1.50
CA LEU A 27 -8.63 24.73 0.32
C LEU A 27 -10.04 24.72 -0.31
N ASP A 28 -10.57 25.88 -0.65
CA ASP A 28 -11.93 26.10 -1.18
C ASP A 28 -12.17 25.55 -2.61
N LYS A 29 -11.10 25.13 -3.30
CA LYS A 29 -11.14 24.66 -4.70
C LYS A 29 -10.87 23.17 -4.89
N VAL A 30 -10.76 22.41 -3.81
CA VAL A 30 -10.53 20.96 -3.89
C VAL A 30 -11.75 20.28 -4.51
N THR A 31 -11.52 19.53 -5.56
CA THR A 31 -12.56 18.71 -6.21
C THR A 31 -12.42 17.23 -5.93
N HIS A 32 -11.20 16.74 -5.68
CA HIS A 32 -10.92 15.33 -5.44
C HIS A 32 -9.98 15.19 -4.26
N LEU A 33 -10.30 14.31 -3.34
CA LEU A 33 -9.44 13.89 -2.23
C LEU A 33 -8.93 12.47 -2.51
N PHE A 34 -7.63 12.32 -2.71
CA PHE A 34 -6.97 11.01 -2.80
C PHE A 34 -6.34 10.68 -1.45
N TYR A 35 -6.96 9.80 -0.69
CA TYR A 35 -6.56 9.48 0.65
C TYR A 35 -5.75 8.18 0.71
N ALA A 36 -4.50 8.29 1.15
CA ALA A 36 -3.57 7.16 1.31
C ALA A 36 -2.74 7.26 2.61
N ALA A 37 -3.17 8.07 3.59
CA ALA A 37 -2.47 8.17 4.87
C ALA A 37 -2.61 6.89 5.67
N TYR A 38 -1.51 6.48 6.31
CA TYR A 38 -1.43 5.28 7.12
C TYR A 38 -0.53 5.51 8.34
N GLN A 39 -0.97 5.04 9.48
CA GLN A 39 -0.16 4.98 10.69
C GLN A 39 -0.07 3.54 11.18
N ASP A 40 1.16 3.03 11.33
CA ASP A 40 1.41 1.69 11.81
C ASP A 40 1.15 1.54 13.32
N ARG A 41 0.74 0.36 13.74
CA ARG A 41 0.56 -0.03 15.14
C ARG A 41 0.86 -1.52 15.30
N PRO A 42 1.24 -1.97 16.51
CA PRO A 42 1.63 -3.36 16.76
C PRO A 42 0.52 -4.38 16.53
N THR A 43 -0.73 -4.04 16.75
CA THR A 43 -1.88 -4.95 16.60
C THR A 43 -2.94 -4.40 15.66
N TRP A 44 -3.73 -5.31 15.07
CA TRP A 44 -4.82 -4.94 14.16
C TRP A 44 -5.87 -4.06 14.86
N ALA A 45 -6.16 -4.32 16.13
CA ALA A 45 -7.10 -3.51 16.90
C ALA A 45 -6.58 -2.08 17.13
N GLU A 46 -5.29 -1.92 17.39
CA GLU A 46 -4.67 -0.61 17.60
C GLU A 46 -4.54 0.19 16.30
N LEU A 47 -4.55 -0.46 15.13
CA LEU A 47 -4.55 0.23 13.84
C LEU A 47 -5.85 1.00 13.57
N VAL A 48 -6.99 0.52 14.07
CA VAL A 48 -8.30 1.09 13.73
C VAL A 48 -8.44 2.55 14.20
N PRO A 49 -8.27 2.90 15.49
CA PRO A 49 -8.58 4.26 15.96
C PRO A 49 -7.79 5.36 15.23
N PRO A 50 -6.45 5.31 15.10
CA PRO A 50 -5.71 6.39 14.48
C PRO A 50 -5.97 6.48 12.98
N ASN A 51 -6.05 5.35 12.27
CA ASN A 51 -6.26 5.36 10.83
C ASN A 51 -7.67 5.81 10.43
N LEU A 52 -8.67 5.49 11.25
CA LEU A 52 -10.03 5.99 11.06
C LEU A 52 -10.12 7.49 11.40
N ALA A 53 -9.52 7.93 12.53
CA ALA A 53 -9.53 9.34 12.94
C ALA A 53 -8.86 10.25 11.89
N MET A 54 -7.73 9.84 11.32
CA MET A 54 -7.05 10.61 10.27
C MET A 54 -7.94 10.81 9.03
N LEU A 55 -8.69 9.78 8.61
CA LEU A 55 -9.62 9.91 7.49
C LEU A 55 -10.79 10.83 7.84
N ILE A 56 -11.39 10.65 9.01
CA ILE A 56 -12.51 11.50 9.49
C ILE A 56 -12.08 12.96 9.48
N ASN A 57 -10.94 13.29 10.11
CA ASN A 57 -10.43 14.65 10.19
C ASN A 57 -10.17 15.26 8.81
N ALA A 58 -9.58 14.50 7.88
CA ALA A 58 -9.33 14.95 6.53
C ALA A 58 -10.63 15.22 5.76
N VAL A 59 -11.59 14.31 5.83
CA VAL A 59 -12.89 14.44 5.15
C VAL A 59 -13.68 15.61 5.73
N ASP A 60 -13.78 15.74 7.06
CA ASP A 60 -14.50 16.82 7.72
C ASP A 60 -13.91 18.19 7.36
N ALA A 61 -12.58 18.31 7.33
CA ALA A 61 -11.92 19.55 6.99
C ALA A 61 -12.15 19.96 5.52
N ILE A 62 -12.01 19.00 4.58
CA ILE A 62 -12.19 19.28 3.15
C ILE A 62 -13.67 19.50 2.80
N GLU A 63 -14.61 18.75 3.39
CA GLU A 63 -16.05 19.04 3.20
C GLU A 63 -16.44 20.44 3.67
N ALA A 64 -15.87 20.87 4.81
CA ALA A 64 -16.15 22.21 5.33
C ALA A 64 -15.50 23.33 4.50
N ALA A 65 -14.30 23.09 3.98
CA ALA A 65 -13.53 24.08 3.23
C ALA A 65 -14.00 24.19 1.77
N SER A 66 -14.32 23.08 1.10
CA SER A 66 -14.56 23.08 -0.35
C SER A 66 -15.98 22.62 -0.73
N PRO A 67 -16.85 23.56 -1.14
CA PRO A 67 -18.16 23.22 -1.70
C PRO A 67 -18.08 22.52 -3.07
N ARG A 68 -16.89 22.42 -3.65
CA ARG A 68 -16.63 21.81 -4.96
C ARG A 68 -16.18 20.36 -4.87
N LEU A 69 -16.12 19.77 -3.67
CA LEU A 69 -15.74 18.37 -3.50
C LEU A 69 -16.68 17.47 -4.31
N ALA A 70 -16.11 16.73 -5.24
CA ALA A 70 -16.83 15.83 -6.15
C ALA A 70 -16.53 14.35 -5.87
N HIS A 71 -15.34 14.02 -5.37
CA HIS A 71 -14.95 12.63 -5.17
C HIS A 71 -13.91 12.44 -4.06
N ILE A 72 -14.03 11.33 -3.33
CA ILE A 72 -13.05 10.84 -2.35
C ILE A 72 -12.58 9.46 -2.77
N SER A 73 -11.30 9.32 -3.10
CA SER A 73 -10.66 8.04 -3.40
C SER A 73 -9.93 7.52 -2.18
N LEU A 74 -10.32 6.34 -1.69
CA LEU A 74 -9.74 5.66 -0.54
C LEU A 74 -8.79 4.56 -1.00
N MET A 75 -7.51 4.63 -0.61
CA MET A 75 -6.56 3.56 -0.85
C MET A 75 -6.76 2.45 0.19
N GLN A 76 -7.02 1.25 -0.29
CA GLN A 76 -7.18 0.02 0.50
C GLN A 76 -6.14 -1.04 0.05
N GLY A 77 -6.48 -2.30 0.17
CA GLY A 77 -5.70 -3.45 -0.30
C GLY A 77 -6.37 -4.76 0.05
N TYR A 78 -5.74 -5.88 -0.29
CA TYR A 78 -6.31 -7.22 -0.08
C TYR A 78 -6.39 -7.65 1.39
N LYS A 79 -5.96 -6.82 2.34
CA LYS A 79 -6.22 -7.03 3.76
C LYS A 79 -7.72 -7.08 4.07
N VAL A 80 -8.55 -6.36 3.32
CA VAL A 80 -10.02 -6.41 3.46
C VAL A 80 -10.60 -7.81 3.24
N TYR A 81 -9.89 -8.67 2.51
CA TYR A 81 -10.25 -10.08 2.29
C TYR A 81 -9.57 -11.05 3.26
N GLY A 82 -8.80 -10.55 4.22
CA GLY A 82 -8.02 -11.38 5.14
C GLY A 82 -6.66 -11.82 4.60
N GLY A 83 -6.16 -11.24 3.52
CA GLY A 83 -4.88 -11.60 2.89
C GLY A 83 -3.67 -11.51 3.82
N HIS A 84 -3.74 -10.72 4.89
CA HIS A 84 -2.71 -10.62 5.93
C HIS A 84 -2.72 -11.77 6.94
N LEU A 85 -3.83 -12.49 7.04
CA LEU A 85 -4.02 -13.61 7.96
C LEU A 85 -3.61 -14.97 7.35
N GLY A 86 -3.63 -15.07 6.03
CA GLY A 86 -3.30 -16.30 5.31
C GLY A 86 -4.09 -16.47 4.03
N PRO A 87 -4.29 -17.72 3.57
CA PRO A 87 -5.11 -18.01 2.41
C PRO A 87 -6.54 -17.46 2.55
N PHE A 88 -7.04 -16.83 1.53
CA PHE A 88 -8.41 -16.30 1.45
C PHE A 88 -9.09 -16.74 0.16
N LYS A 89 -10.39 -16.50 0.03
CA LYS A 89 -11.18 -16.88 -1.16
C LYS A 89 -10.56 -16.29 -2.43
N THR A 90 -10.27 -17.15 -3.40
CA THR A 90 -9.74 -16.79 -4.73
C THR A 90 -10.65 -17.36 -5.84
N PRO A 91 -11.03 -16.54 -6.83
CA PRO A 91 -10.77 -15.11 -6.94
C PRO A 91 -11.58 -14.30 -5.92
N ALA A 92 -10.96 -13.27 -5.34
CA ALA A 92 -11.65 -12.31 -4.50
C ALA A 92 -12.48 -11.35 -5.37
N ARG A 93 -13.67 -11.00 -4.88
CA ARG A 93 -14.56 -10.04 -5.53
C ARG A 93 -14.83 -8.87 -4.59
N GLU A 94 -15.04 -7.71 -5.13
CA GLU A 94 -15.28 -6.49 -4.37
C GLU A 94 -16.52 -6.58 -3.45
N THR A 95 -17.45 -7.47 -3.80
CA THR A 95 -18.66 -7.77 -3.02
C THR A 95 -18.48 -8.88 -1.99
N ASP A 96 -17.30 -9.47 -1.88
CA ASP A 96 -17.04 -10.49 -0.87
C ASP A 96 -17.10 -9.90 0.53
N ALA A 97 -17.63 -10.70 1.46
CA ALA A 97 -17.70 -10.33 2.86
C ALA A 97 -16.31 -10.12 3.46
N HIS A 98 -16.25 -9.23 4.41
CA HIS A 98 -15.05 -8.95 5.18
C HIS A 98 -14.68 -10.12 6.06
N PHE A 99 -13.37 -10.32 6.19
CA PHE A 99 -12.87 -11.45 6.95
C PHE A 99 -12.17 -10.99 8.21
N MET A 100 -12.66 -11.47 9.36
CA MET A 100 -12.02 -11.39 10.66
C MET A 100 -11.64 -9.94 11.09
N PRO A 101 -12.60 -9.13 11.51
CA PRO A 101 -12.31 -7.84 12.12
C PRO A 101 -11.49 -8.00 13.42
N PRO A 102 -10.75 -6.96 13.87
CA PRO A 102 -10.75 -5.60 13.32
C PRO A 102 -9.86 -5.42 12.09
N GLU A 103 -10.33 -4.59 11.13
CA GLU A 103 -9.56 -4.21 9.93
C GLU A 103 -9.93 -2.77 9.54
N PHE A 104 -8.98 -1.84 9.69
CA PHE A 104 -9.23 -0.40 9.61
C PHE A 104 -9.69 0.10 8.24
N MET A 105 -9.26 -0.52 7.14
CA MET A 105 -9.67 -0.11 5.79
C MET A 105 -11.16 -0.29 5.59
N PHE A 106 -11.71 -1.25 6.32
CA PHE A 106 -13.11 -1.56 6.32
C PHE A 106 -13.92 -0.51 7.09
N ASP A 107 -13.43 -0.17 8.30
CA ASP A 107 -14.06 0.88 9.08
C ASP A 107 -14.02 2.23 8.36
N GLN A 108 -12.92 2.50 7.64
CA GLN A 108 -12.78 3.66 6.76
C GLN A 108 -13.82 3.68 5.63
N GLN A 109 -14.04 2.54 4.97
CA GLN A 109 -15.05 2.44 3.92
C GLN A 109 -16.46 2.63 4.49
N THR A 110 -16.78 1.95 5.58
CA THR A 110 -18.07 2.10 6.28
C THR A 110 -18.35 3.55 6.67
N PHE A 111 -17.32 4.26 7.15
CA PHE A 111 -17.43 5.70 7.42
C PHE A 111 -17.77 6.49 6.16
N LEU A 112 -17.07 6.26 5.04
CA LEU A 112 -17.35 6.99 3.79
C LEU A 112 -18.74 6.69 3.24
N GLU A 113 -19.19 5.44 3.30
CA GLU A 113 -20.54 5.03 2.89
C GLU A 113 -21.62 5.75 3.70
N ALA A 114 -21.48 5.78 5.02
CA ALA A 114 -22.40 6.49 5.89
C ALA A 114 -22.34 8.00 5.69
N ARG A 115 -21.14 8.57 5.55
CA ARG A 115 -20.94 10.01 5.37
C ARG A 115 -21.44 10.54 4.05
N GLN A 116 -21.35 9.74 2.98
CA GLN A 116 -21.79 10.09 1.63
C GLN A 116 -23.32 10.21 1.53
N ALA A 117 -24.08 9.57 2.40
CA ALA A 117 -25.55 9.60 2.32
C ALA A 117 -26.09 11.04 2.26
N GLY A 118 -26.80 11.36 1.18
CA GLY A 118 -27.36 12.69 0.92
C GLY A 118 -26.35 13.75 0.48
N LYS A 119 -25.11 13.39 0.18
CA LYS A 119 -24.08 14.29 -0.34
C LYS A 119 -24.00 14.23 -1.87
N THR A 120 -23.42 15.27 -2.47
CA THR A 120 -23.19 15.36 -3.91
C THR A 120 -21.89 14.72 -4.36
N TRP A 121 -20.90 14.58 -3.47
CA TRP A 121 -19.66 13.87 -3.79
C TRP A 121 -19.85 12.36 -3.75
N THR A 122 -19.00 11.65 -4.48
CA THR A 122 -18.95 10.19 -4.57
C THR A 122 -17.65 9.64 -3.96
N TRP A 123 -17.54 8.34 -3.76
CA TRP A 123 -16.29 7.72 -3.32
C TRP A 123 -15.90 6.52 -4.20
N SER A 124 -14.62 6.16 -4.14
CA SER A 124 -14.12 4.87 -4.62
C SER A 124 -13.11 4.28 -3.64
N ALA A 125 -13.14 2.96 -3.46
CA ALA A 125 -12.14 2.23 -2.68
C ALA A 125 -11.25 1.41 -3.63
N ILE A 126 -9.95 1.69 -3.62
CA ILE A 126 -8.98 1.08 -4.54
C ILE A 126 -8.20 0.01 -3.78
N ARG A 127 -8.30 -1.24 -4.24
CA ARG A 127 -7.76 -2.44 -3.58
C ARG A 127 -6.66 -3.07 -4.43
N PRO A 128 -5.42 -2.57 -4.36
CA PRO A 128 -4.31 -3.23 -5.03
C PRO A 128 -3.91 -4.53 -4.33
N ALA A 129 -3.26 -5.41 -5.09
CA ALA A 129 -2.41 -6.48 -4.56
C ALA A 129 -1.11 -5.88 -3.99
N VAL A 130 -0.04 -6.67 -3.92
CA VAL A 130 1.28 -6.13 -3.53
C VAL A 130 1.75 -5.10 -4.55
N VAL A 131 1.92 -3.87 -4.11
CA VAL A 131 2.32 -2.78 -5.01
C VAL A 131 3.82 -2.83 -5.27
N GLY A 132 4.18 -2.86 -6.55
CA GLY A 132 5.56 -2.77 -7.03
C GLY A 132 5.79 -1.46 -7.78
N GLY A 133 6.91 -0.79 -7.48
CA GLY A 133 7.29 0.44 -8.16
C GLY A 133 8.48 1.12 -7.49
N PHE A 134 9.03 2.13 -8.16
CA PHE A 134 10.11 2.93 -7.61
C PHE A 134 9.56 3.89 -6.56
N ALA A 135 10.13 3.85 -5.35
CA ALA A 135 9.82 4.80 -4.28
C ALA A 135 11.06 5.00 -3.39
N LEU A 136 11.42 6.26 -3.18
CA LEU A 136 12.46 6.63 -2.23
C LEU A 136 11.88 6.69 -0.81
N GLY A 137 12.61 6.12 0.16
CA GLY A 137 12.26 6.21 1.58
C GLY A 137 10.99 5.42 1.98
N ASN A 138 10.49 4.52 1.14
CA ASN A 138 9.37 3.66 1.48
C ASN A 138 9.86 2.33 2.08
N PRO A 139 9.70 2.10 3.40
CA PRO A 139 10.18 0.88 4.06
C PRO A 139 9.40 -0.37 3.66
N MET A 140 8.19 -0.24 3.11
CA MET A 140 7.34 -1.36 2.70
C MET A 140 7.51 -1.75 1.23
N ASN A 141 8.61 -1.39 0.58
CA ASN A 141 8.88 -1.71 -0.81
C ASN A 141 9.46 -3.13 -0.94
N LEU A 142 8.64 -4.08 -1.38
CA LEU A 142 9.04 -5.48 -1.54
C LEU A 142 10.23 -5.64 -2.49
N ALA A 143 10.29 -4.89 -3.59
CA ALA A 143 11.38 -4.99 -4.55
C ALA A 143 12.72 -4.57 -3.92
N VAL A 144 12.71 -3.51 -3.11
CA VAL A 144 13.90 -3.06 -2.36
C VAL A 144 14.31 -4.11 -1.33
N ALA A 145 13.35 -4.64 -0.56
CA ALA A 145 13.64 -5.68 0.44
C ALA A 145 14.27 -6.93 -0.19
N LEU A 146 13.75 -7.38 -1.33
CA LEU A 146 14.30 -8.53 -2.06
C LEU A 146 15.69 -8.22 -2.64
N ALA A 147 15.88 -7.04 -3.20
CA ALA A 147 17.16 -6.63 -3.75
C ALA A 147 18.25 -6.54 -2.66
N MET A 148 17.93 -5.96 -1.50
CA MET A 148 18.84 -5.90 -0.36
C MET A 148 19.18 -7.31 0.16
N TYR A 149 18.19 -8.18 0.31
CA TYR A 149 18.40 -9.54 0.77
C TYR A 149 19.29 -10.34 -0.21
N ALA A 150 19.02 -10.24 -1.51
CA ALA A 150 19.83 -10.89 -2.54
C ALA A 150 21.27 -10.34 -2.58
N SER A 151 21.44 -9.02 -2.52
CA SER A 151 22.76 -8.38 -2.54
C SER A 151 23.60 -8.77 -1.32
N ILE A 152 23.00 -8.79 -0.13
CA ILE A 152 23.69 -9.20 1.09
C ILE A 152 24.01 -10.71 1.07
N SER A 153 23.10 -11.55 0.55
CA SER A 153 23.37 -12.98 0.36
C SER A 153 24.57 -13.19 -0.55
N LYS A 154 24.66 -12.45 -1.67
CA LYS A 154 25.78 -12.49 -2.59
C LYS A 154 27.10 -12.08 -1.93
N GLU A 155 27.09 -11.00 -1.19
CA GLU A 155 28.25 -10.48 -0.47
C GLU A 155 28.81 -11.49 0.55
N LEU A 156 27.91 -12.25 1.16
CA LEU A 156 28.25 -13.29 2.15
C LEU A 156 28.58 -14.65 1.51
N GLY A 157 28.52 -14.78 0.17
CA GLY A 157 28.73 -16.06 -0.51
C GLY A 157 27.64 -17.10 -0.23
N LEU A 158 26.43 -16.67 0.08
CA LEU A 158 25.31 -17.54 0.42
C LEU A 158 24.37 -17.73 -0.79
N PRO A 159 23.81 -18.93 -0.98
CA PRO A 159 22.76 -19.13 -1.97
C PRO A 159 21.47 -18.41 -1.59
N LEU A 160 20.68 -18.02 -2.58
CA LEU A 160 19.42 -17.32 -2.35
C LEU A 160 18.32 -18.30 -1.98
N ARG A 161 17.80 -18.21 -0.75
CA ARG A 161 16.67 -18.99 -0.24
C ARG A 161 15.41 -18.15 -0.20
N PHE A 162 14.28 -18.72 -0.60
CA PHE A 162 13.00 -18.04 -0.42
C PHE A 162 12.64 -17.97 1.08
N PRO A 163 12.45 -16.76 1.65
CA PRO A 163 12.29 -16.61 3.10
C PRO A 163 10.82 -16.66 3.55
N GLY A 164 9.87 -16.77 2.63
CA GLY A 164 8.44 -16.66 2.92
C GLY A 164 7.89 -17.77 3.82
N LYS A 165 6.68 -17.57 4.30
CA LYS A 165 5.97 -18.55 5.13
C LYS A 165 5.80 -19.90 4.40
N PRO A 166 5.65 -21.00 5.14
CA PRO A 166 5.37 -22.32 4.55
C PRO A 166 4.18 -22.24 3.59
N GLY A 167 4.32 -22.85 2.41
CA GLY A 167 3.33 -22.85 1.35
C GLY A 167 3.34 -21.60 0.44
N ALA A 168 3.86 -20.46 0.87
CA ALA A 168 3.87 -19.24 0.07
C ALA A 168 4.70 -19.37 -1.22
N TYR A 169 5.66 -20.30 -1.26
CA TYR A 169 6.52 -20.51 -2.42
C TYR A 169 5.76 -21.00 -3.65
N ASP A 170 4.72 -21.81 -3.44
CA ASP A 170 3.96 -22.46 -4.52
C ASP A 170 2.55 -21.88 -4.71
N HIS A 171 2.13 -20.93 -3.86
CA HIS A 171 0.85 -20.26 -4.05
C HIS A 171 0.89 -19.25 -5.20
N LEU A 172 -0.24 -19.14 -5.92
CA LEU A 172 -0.43 -18.08 -6.90
C LEU A 172 -0.50 -16.72 -6.20
N LEU A 173 0.19 -15.77 -6.76
CA LEU A 173 0.24 -14.39 -6.34
C LEU A 173 0.03 -13.48 -7.53
N GLU A 174 -0.36 -12.27 -7.25
CA GLU A 174 -0.43 -11.17 -8.20
C GLU A 174 0.21 -9.91 -7.61
N MET A 175 0.59 -8.99 -8.47
CA MET A 175 1.16 -7.70 -8.10
C MET A 175 0.41 -6.58 -8.82
N THR A 176 0.58 -5.38 -8.30
CA THR A 176 0.05 -4.16 -8.92
C THR A 176 1.22 -3.22 -9.22
N ASP A 177 1.40 -2.87 -10.48
CA ASP A 177 2.34 -1.81 -10.88
C ASP A 177 1.84 -0.45 -10.35
N ALA A 178 2.73 0.32 -9.73
CA ALA A 178 2.38 1.61 -9.14
C ALA A 178 1.85 2.61 -10.17
N GLY A 179 2.35 2.56 -11.42
CA GLY A 179 1.85 3.40 -12.51
C GLY A 179 0.45 2.98 -12.97
N LEU A 180 0.18 1.67 -13.04
CA LEU A 180 -1.16 1.15 -13.30
C LEU A 180 -2.12 1.57 -12.18
N LEU A 181 -1.71 1.39 -10.92
CA LEU A 181 -2.49 1.79 -9.76
C LEU A 181 -2.87 3.28 -9.81
N ALA A 182 -1.91 4.15 -10.10
CA ALA A 182 -2.16 5.59 -10.21
C ALA A 182 -3.18 5.90 -11.32
N ARG A 183 -3.04 5.30 -12.50
CA ARG A 183 -4.01 5.49 -13.60
C ARG A 183 -5.40 4.98 -13.25
N ALA A 184 -5.49 3.80 -12.62
CA ALA A 184 -6.76 3.23 -12.18
C ALA A 184 -7.43 4.07 -11.10
N THR A 185 -6.64 4.62 -10.16
CA THR A 185 -7.15 5.53 -9.11
C THR A 185 -7.74 6.81 -9.71
N VAL A 186 -7.06 7.42 -10.69
CA VAL A 186 -7.58 8.60 -11.41
C VAL A 186 -8.83 8.24 -12.21
N TRP A 187 -8.82 7.12 -12.94
CA TRP A 187 -9.99 6.65 -13.67
C TRP A 187 -11.20 6.46 -12.76
N ALA A 188 -11.03 5.76 -11.63
CA ALA A 188 -12.12 5.51 -10.69
C ALA A 188 -12.66 6.81 -10.06
N ALA A 189 -11.82 7.84 -9.93
CA ALA A 189 -12.22 9.13 -9.38
C ALA A 189 -12.89 10.06 -10.40
N THR A 190 -12.75 9.81 -11.70
CA THR A 190 -13.22 10.72 -12.76
C THR A 190 -14.31 10.13 -13.66
N ASP A 191 -14.48 8.80 -13.67
CA ASP A 191 -15.54 8.15 -14.44
C ASP A 191 -16.81 8.00 -13.56
N PRO A 192 -17.95 8.60 -13.93
CA PRO A 192 -19.17 8.55 -13.12
C PRO A 192 -19.72 7.13 -12.90
N ARG A 193 -19.34 6.17 -13.74
CA ARG A 193 -19.72 4.76 -13.58
C ARG A 193 -19.03 4.09 -12.38
N CYS A 194 -17.96 4.70 -11.87
CA CYS A 194 -17.19 4.20 -10.72
C CYS A 194 -17.68 4.75 -9.38
N ALA A 195 -18.72 5.58 -9.39
CA ALA A 195 -19.25 6.20 -8.18
C ALA A 195 -19.68 5.18 -7.13
N ASN A 196 -19.23 5.36 -5.89
CA ASN A 196 -19.61 4.58 -4.71
C ASN A 196 -19.34 3.07 -4.85
N GLN A 197 -18.15 2.72 -5.37
CA GLN A 197 -17.75 1.35 -5.60
C GLN A 197 -16.31 1.09 -5.17
N ALA A 198 -16.02 -0.19 -4.90
CA ALA A 198 -14.66 -0.68 -4.69
C ALA A 198 -14.14 -1.36 -5.97
N PHE A 199 -12.82 -1.36 -6.16
CA PHE A 199 -12.16 -1.94 -7.33
C PHE A 199 -10.89 -2.70 -6.92
N ASN A 200 -10.81 -3.98 -7.28
CA ASN A 200 -9.55 -4.73 -7.24
C ASN A 200 -8.69 -4.29 -8.42
N ILE A 201 -7.46 -3.90 -8.14
CA ILE A 201 -6.51 -3.43 -9.16
C ILE A 201 -5.25 -4.29 -9.09
N ASN A 202 -4.95 -4.98 -10.18
CA ASN A 202 -3.74 -5.77 -10.33
C ASN A 202 -3.27 -5.77 -11.80
N ASN A 203 -2.07 -6.29 -12.06
CA ASN A 203 -1.51 -6.36 -13.41
C ASN A 203 -2.23 -7.35 -14.33
N GLY A 204 -3.03 -8.28 -13.77
CA GLY A 204 -3.61 -9.39 -14.51
C GLY A 204 -2.67 -10.58 -14.70
N ASP A 205 -1.43 -10.48 -14.24
CA ASP A 205 -0.44 -11.55 -14.28
C ASP A 205 -0.42 -12.33 -12.97
N LEU A 206 -0.55 -13.64 -13.05
CA LEU A 206 -0.40 -14.54 -11.91
C LEU A 206 0.96 -15.22 -11.97
N PHE A 207 1.63 -15.33 -10.84
CA PHE A 207 2.90 -16.04 -10.74
C PHE A 207 3.02 -16.83 -9.43
N ARG A 208 4.01 -17.73 -9.36
CA ARG A 208 4.45 -18.36 -8.12
C ARG A 208 5.88 -17.92 -7.80
N TRP A 209 6.21 -17.86 -6.53
CA TRP A 209 7.59 -17.62 -6.15
C TRP A 209 8.52 -18.74 -6.63
N SER A 210 8.05 -19.98 -6.71
CA SER A 210 8.80 -21.09 -7.27
C SER A 210 9.26 -20.88 -8.72
N GLU A 211 8.51 -20.08 -9.49
CA GLU A 211 8.86 -19.70 -10.86
C GLU A 211 9.69 -18.40 -10.92
N MET A 212 9.38 -17.46 -10.04
CA MET A 212 10.03 -16.14 -10.03
C MET A 212 11.39 -16.16 -9.31
N TRP A 213 11.53 -16.97 -8.26
CA TRP A 213 12.73 -17.00 -7.42
C TRP A 213 14.01 -17.35 -8.19
N PRO A 214 14.00 -18.37 -9.08
CA PRO A 214 15.15 -18.65 -9.94
C PRO A 214 15.52 -17.50 -10.89
N ARG A 215 14.54 -16.71 -11.32
CA ARG A 215 14.79 -15.53 -12.17
C ARG A 215 15.46 -14.41 -11.36
N ILE A 216 15.00 -14.18 -10.14
CA ILE A 216 15.63 -13.21 -9.22
C ILE A 216 17.06 -13.64 -8.90
N ALA A 217 17.28 -14.90 -8.53
CA ALA A 217 18.60 -15.42 -8.22
C ALA A 217 19.56 -15.25 -9.41
N ARG A 218 19.11 -15.56 -10.62
CA ARG A 218 19.91 -15.36 -11.86
C ARG A 218 20.26 -13.89 -12.08
N TYR A 219 19.33 -12.97 -11.82
CA TYR A 219 19.60 -11.52 -11.96
C TYR A 219 20.73 -11.06 -11.04
N PHE A 220 20.82 -11.62 -9.84
CA PHE A 220 21.89 -11.34 -8.88
C PHE A 220 23.11 -12.27 -9.01
N ASP A 221 23.13 -13.18 -9.99
CA ASP A 221 24.18 -14.19 -10.16
C ASP A 221 24.37 -15.02 -8.88
N LEU A 222 23.28 -15.61 -8.41
CA LEU A 222 23.20 -16.44 -7.20
C LEU A 222 22.64 -17.82 -7.52
N GLU A 223 23.12 -18.82 -6.80
CA GLU A 223 22.50 -20.15 -6.78
C GLU A 223 21.19 -20.10 -5.95
N VAL A 224 20.21 -20.89 -6.38
CA VAL A 224 18.98 -21.11 -5.60
C VAL A 224 19.17 -22.28 -4.64
N ALA A 225 18.81 -22.07 -3.39
CA ALA A 225 18.72 -23.17 -2.42
C ALA A 225 17.26 -23.39 -1.98
N PRO A 226 16.94 -24.55 -1.39
CA PRO A 226 15.59 -24.84 -0.95
C PRO A 226 15.00 -23.74 -0.07
N PRO A 227 13.69 -23.46 -0.17
CA PRO A 227 13.03 -22.48 0.67
C PRO A 227 13.27 -22.73 2.17
N LEU A 228 13.46 -21.65 2.91
CA LEU A 228 13.63 -21.69 4.35
C LEU A 228 12.87 -20.53 4.97
N PRO A 229 11.77 -20.76 5.67
CA PRO A 229 11.02 -19.70 6.33
C PRO A 229 11.91 -18.92 7.31
N LEU A 230 12.10 -17.63 7.02
CA LEU A 230 12.92 -16.71 7.79
C LEU A 230 12.15 -15.40 8.01
N SER A 231 12.32 -14.79 9.18
CA SER A 231 11.98 -13.39 9.33
C SER A 231 13.13 -12.54 8.81
N LEU A 232 12.95 -11.84 7.69
CA LEU A 232 13.98 -10.92 7.18
C LEU A 232 14.29 -9.82 8.18
N ASP A 233 13.31 -9.36 8.95
CA ASP A 233 13.50 -8.40 10.02
C ASP A 233 14.53 -8.90 11.04
N THR A 234 14.43 -10.16 11.45
CA THR A 234 15.39 -10.78 12.39
C THR A 234 16.75 -11.04 11.74
N VAL A 235 16.76 -11.64 10.54
CA VAL A 235 18.01 -12.06 9.88
C VAL A 235 18.83 -10.88 9.38
N MET A 236 18.18 -9.77 9.06
CA MET A 236 18.82 -8.59 8.51
C MET A 236 19.14 -7.51 9.56
N ALA A 237 18.67 -7.68 10.80
CA ALA A 237 18.78 -6.68 11.86
C ALA A 237 20.21 -6.20 12.14
N ASP A 238 21.19 -7.09 12.04
CA ASP A 238 22.62 -6.83 12.30
C ASP A 238 23.43 -6.57 11.01
N LYS A 239 22.79 -6.47 9.85
CA LYS A 239 23.47 -6.34 8.54
C LYS A 239 23.71 -4.87 8.12
N ALA A 240 23.28 -3.89 8.91
CA ALA A 240 23.46 -2.48 8.58
C ALA A 240 24.94 -2.10 8.37
N PRO A 241 25.93 -2.52 9.19
CA PRO A 241 27.34 -2.21 8.93
C PRO A 241 27.85 -2.83 7.62
N LEU A 242 27.45 -4.05 7.30
CA LEU A 242 27.79 -4.70 6.04
C LEU A 242 27.22 -3.92 4.86
N TRP A 243 25.94 -3.55 4.93
CA TRP A 243 25.28 -2.74 3.89
C TRP A 243 26.00 -1.40 3.67
N GLN A 244 26.36 -0.68 4.73
CA GLN A 244 27.12 0.57 4.62
C GLN A 244 28.48 0.37 3.93
N SER A 245 29.17 -0.73 4.23
CA SER A 245 30.44 -1.06 3.54
C SER A 245 30.23 -1.37 2.06
N MET A 246 29.10 -2.00 1.69
CA MET A 246 28.74 -2.27 0.30
C MET A 246 28.43 -0.97 -0.46
N ILE A 247 27.67 -0.05 0.14
CA ILE A 247 27.38 1.27 -0.44
C ILE A 247 28.71 1.97 -0.79
N ALA A 248 29.65 2.02 0.16
CA ALA A 248 30.95 2.67 -0.05
C ALA A 248 31.78 2.03 -1.18
N ARG A 249 31.74 0.69 -1.32
CA ARG A 249 32.52 -0.05 -2.33
C ARG A 249 31.90 -0.02 -3.72
N HIS A 250 30.59 -0.01 -3.82
CA HIS A 250 29.85 -0.15 -5.07
C HIS A 250 29.22 1.16 -5.57
N GLY A 251 29.29 2.23 -4.80
CA GLY A 251 28.75 3.53 -5.16
C GLY A 251 27.21 3.56 -5.22
N LEU A 252 26.55 2.84 -4.32
CA LEU A 252 25.08 2.70 -4.27
C LEU A 252 24.42 3.92 -3.63
#